data_0a0ba66638090c5e47885a7f47cdf20d
#
_entry.id   0a0ba66638090c5e47885a7f47cdf20d
#
_cell.length_a   1.000
_cell.length_b   1.000
_cell.length_c   1.000
_cell.angle_alpha   90.00
_cell.angle_beta   90.00
_cell.angle_gamma   90.00
#
_symmetry.space_group_name_H-M   'P 1'
#
loop_
_entity.id
_entity.type
_entity.pdbx_description
1 polymer ?
#
loop_
_entity_poly.entity_id
_entity_poly.type
_entity_poly.pdbx_seq_one_letter_code
_entity_poly.pdbx_strand_id
1 'polypeptide(L)'
;MRCLLLLMTVALSVAAPAQTQPQQGPSNPPARRSPFADYAGTWTGSFEGKTWITVKLALQGERLSGSIQHPHSINFNDQGELKSISDDQTTETVQDAQVNPNGLLLTTKDPDTQETNRFTMKLTGDSTAEIKMSAMKMPPGMPKIKPWKLTRATAVPPAAPR
;
A
#
# COMPACT_ATOMS: atom_id res chain seq x y z
N MET A 1 7.54 -93.22 34.86
CA MET A 1 8.73 -92.55 34.31
C MET A 1 8.27 -91.66 33.19
N ARG A 2 8.16 -90.37 33.44
CA ARG A 2 7.69 -89.36 32.48
C ARG A 2 8.84 -88.43 32.22
N CYS A 3 9.38 -88.41 30.97
CA CYS A 3 10.40 -87.63 30.49
C CYS A 3 9.84 -86.27 30.10
N LEU A 4 10.27 -85.16 30.74
CA LEU A 4 9.85 -83.83 30.48
C LEU A 4 10.86 -83.17 29.55
N LEU A 5 10.45 -82.91 28.31
CA LEU A 5 11.28 -82.25 27.30
C LEU A 5 11.09 -80.72 27.45
N LEU A 6 12.15 -80.03 27.79
CA LEU A 6 12.18 -78.55 27.93
C LEU A 6 12.56 -77.95 26.59
N LEU A 7 11.64 -77.28 25.90
CA LEU A 7 11.91 -76.50 24.68
C LEU A 7 12.33 -75.10 25.08
N MET A 8 13.58 -74.79 24.82
CA MET A 8 14.05 -73.37 24.90
C MET A 8 13.76 -72.63 23.58
N THR A 9 12.86 -71.65 23.63
CA THR A 9 12.63 -70.72 22.55
C THR A 9 13.54 -69.54 22.69
N VAL A 10 14.48 -69.39 21.75
CA VAL A 10 15.33 -68.20 21.62
C VAL A 10 14.58 -67.12 20.87
N ALA A 11 14.24 -66.02 21.54
CA ALA A 11 13.63 -64.85 20.90
C ALA A 11 14.74 -63.93 20.32
N LEU A 12 14.83 -63.90 19.00
CA LEU A 12 15.67 -62.89 18.30
C LEU A 12 14.92 -61.53 18.33
N SER A 13 15.43 -60.60 19.12
CA SER A 13 14.99 -59.20 19.09
C SER A 13 15.64 -58.49 17.92
N VAL A 14 14.87 -58.21 16.87
CA VAL A 14 15.27 -57.34 15.75
C VAL A 14 15.14 -55.88 16.20
N ALA A 15 16.24 -55.20 16.43
CA ALA A 15 16.28 -53.77 16.68
C ALA A 15 15.98 -53.05 15.36
N ALA A 16 14.81 -52.37 15.28
CA ALA A 16 14.48 -51.50 14.18
C ALA A 16 15.31 -50.22 14.24
N PRO A 17 15.91 -49.76 13.11
CA PRO A 17 16.61 -48.49 13.09
C PRO A 17 15.65 -47.35 13.36
N ALA A 18 15.94 -46.48 14.34
CA ALA A 18 15.22 -45.25 14.62
C ALA A 18 15.28 -44.34 13.39
N GLN A 19 14.18 -44.18 12.68
CA GLN A 19 14.06 -43.16 11.64
C GLN A 19 14.11 -41.81 12.30
N THR A 20 15.20 -41.09 12.10
CA THR A 20 15.35 -39.68 12.47
C THR A 20 14.42 -38.88 11.54
N GLN A 21 13.20 -38.58 12.00
CA GLN A 21 12.33 -37.61 11.33
C GLN A 21 13.08 -36.29 11.24
N PRO A 22 13.18 -35.69 10.03
CA PRO A 22 13.70 -34.34 9.93
C PRO A 22 12.81 -33.43 10.79
N GLN A 23 13.38 -32.85 11.82
CA GLN A 23 12.73 -31.86 12.67
C GLN A 23 12.38 -30.66 11.76
N GLN A 24 11.14 -30.56 11.36
CA GLN A 24 10.63 -29.34 10.72
C GLN A 24 10.88 -28.19 11.71
N GLY A 25 11.89 -27.39 11.42
CA GLY A 25 12.14 -26.17 12.17
C GLY A 25 10.85 -25.33 12.24
N PRO A 26 10.72 -24.46 13.26
CA PRO A 26 9.53 -23.65 13.43
C PRO A 26 9.26 -22.93 12.11
N SER A 27 8.16 -23.30 11.44
CA SER A 27 7.67 -22.60 10.27
C SER A 27 7.28 -21.20 10.71
N ASN A 28 8.13 -20.23 10.44
CA ASN A 28 7.78 -18.83 10.64
C ASN A 28 6.45 -18.57 9.95
N PRO A 29 5.45 -18.04 10.65
CA PRO A 29 4.20 -17.67 10.01
C PRO A 29 4.53 -16.70 8.87
N PRO A 30 3.85 -16.81 7.71
CA PRO A 30 4.12 -15.91 6.59
C PRO A 30 4.04 -14.47 7.07
N ALA A 31 5.08 -13.69 6.78
CA ALA A 31 5.15 -12.28 7.18
C ALA A 31 3.87 -11.59 6.72
N ARG A 32 3.11 -11.03 7.66
CA ARG A 32 1.85 -10.33 7.36
C ARG A 32 2.19 -9.12 6.49
N ARG A 33 1.69 -9.12 5.24
CA ARG A 33 1.89 -8.01 4.32
C ARG A 33 1.35 -6.73 4.94
N SER A 34 2.14 -5.64 4.91
CA SER A 34 1.69 -4.34 5.41
C SER A 34 0.43 -3.88 4.67
N PRO A 35 -0.58 -3.34 5.36
CA PRO A 35 -1.79 -2.79 4.72
C PRO A 35 -1.48 -1.61 3.78
N PHE A 36 -0.30 -1.01 3.90
CA PHE A 36 0.16 0.08 3.05
C PHE A 36 0.85 -0.38 1.76
N ALA A 37 1.23 -1.66 1.65
CA ALA A 37 2.06 -2.15 0.56
C ALA A 37 1.44 -1.90 -0.82
N ASP A 38 0.12 -1.98 -0.93
CA ASP A 38 -0.58 -1.79 -2.19
C ASP A 38 -0.68 -0.31 -2.62
N TYR A 39 -0.46 0.62 -1.70
CA TYR A 39 -0.47 2.06 -1.97
C TYR A 39 0.91 2.62 -2.31
N ALA A 40 2.00 1.93 -1.93
CA ALA A 40 3.36 2.38 -2.20
C ALA A 40 3.63 2.49 -3.70
N GLY A 41 4.39 3.51 -4.10
CA GLY A 41 4.74 3.78 -5.49
C GLY A 41 4.46 5.23 -5.88
N THR A 42 4.59 5.52 -7.17
CA THR A 42 4.27 6.82 -7.76
C THR A 42 2.95 6.72 -8.50
N TRP A 43 2.04 7.63 -8.22
CA TRP A 43 0.73 7.72 -8.83
C TRP A 43 0.57 9.08 -9.48
N THR A 44 0.02 9.12 -10.68
CA THR A 44 -0.16 10.37 -11.44
C THR A 44 -1.58 10.51 -11.94
N GLY A 45 -2.10 11.73 -11.89
CA GLY A 45 -3.34 12.12 -12.54
C GLY A 45 -3.07 13.08 -13.67
N SER A 46 -3.82 12.92 -14.78
CA SER A 46 -3.68 13.76 -15.97
C SER A 46 -4.93 14.62 -16.18
N PHE A 47 -4.72 15.84 -16.63
CA PHE A 47 -5.75 16.78 -17.08
C PHE A 47 -5.29 17.41 -18.40
N GLU A 48 -6.09 17.34 -19.44
CA GLU A 48 -5.76 17.82 -20.80
C GLU A 48 -4.40 17.34 -21.33
N GLY A 49 -4.08 16.06 -21.03
CA GLY A 49 -2.82 15.44 -21.47
C GLY A 49 -1.57 15.81 -20.65
N LYS A 50 -1.70 16.69 -19.65
CA LYS A 50 -0.61 17.06 -18.74
C LYS A 50 -0.77 16.37 -17.40
N THR A 51 0.33 15.91 -16.80
CA THR A 51 0.32 15.46 -15.40
C THR A 51 0.14 16.67 -14.50
N TRP A 52 -0.92 16.66 -13.68
CA TRP A 52 -1.23 17.78 -12.79
C TRP A 52 -1.15 17.40 -11.30
N ILE A 53 -1.28 16.15 -10.98
CA ILE A 53 -1.09 15.64 -9.62
C ILE A 53 -0.15 14.44 -9.62
N THR A 54 0.78 14.43 -8.69
CA THR A 54 1.70 13.32 -8.46
C THR A 54 1.70 12.97 -6.98
N VAL A 55 1.40 11.71 -6.66
CA VAL A 55 1.46 11.16 -5.29
C VAL A 55 2.61 10.17 -5.25
N LYS A 56 3.62 10.43 -4.43
CA LYS A 56 4.78 9.55 -4.21
C LYS A 56 4.69 8.99 -2.81
N LEU A 57 4.56 7.67 -2.69
CA LEU A 57 4.43 6.98 -1.42
C LEU A 57 5.50 5.88 -1.30
N ALA A 58 6.25 5.90 -0.22
CA ALA A 58 7.29 4.92 0.10
C ALA A 58 6.97 4.23 1.42
N LEU A 59 7.01 2.89 1.41
CA LEU A 59 6.84 2.10 2.62
C LEU A 59 8.19 1.99 3.33
N GLN A 60 8.23 2.42 4.58
CA GLN A 60 9.40 2.33 5.47
C GLN A 60 9.02 1.50 6.70
N GLY A 61 9.35 0.22 6.68
CA GLY A 61 8.85 -0.72 7.67
C GLY A 61 7.32 -0.84 7.61
N GLU A 62 6.65 -0.45 8.69
CA GLU A 62 5.18 -0.46 8.77
C GLU A 62 4.57 0.94 8.56
N ARG A 63 5.35 1.94 8.21
CA ARG A 63 4.88 3.31 8.00
C ARG A 63 4.95 3.70 6.53
N LEU A 64 3.99 4.51 6.10
CA LEU A 64 3.98 5.10 4.77
C LEU A 64 4.41 6.56 4.89
N SER A 65 5.40 6.94 4.10
CA SER A 65 5.88 8.32 3.96
C SER A 65 5.78 8.77 2.51
N GLY A 66 5.86 10.06 2.25
CA GLY A 66 5.84 10.54 0.88
C GLY A 66 5.42 11.99 0.72
N SER A 67 4.96 12.32 -0.48
CA SER A 67 4.52 13.66 -0.85
C SER A 67 3.39 13.63 -1.88
N ILE A 68 2.61 14.70 -1.88
CA ILE A 68 1.61 14.99 -2.90
C ILE A 68 2.00 16.31 -3.56
N GLN A 69 2.24 16.28 -4.87
CA GLN A 69 2.48 17.47 -5.69
C GLN A 69 1.23 17.76 -6.50
N HIS A 70 0.74 18.98 -6.44
CA HIS A 70 -0.46 19.41 -7.16
C HIS A 70 -0.37 20.92 -7.49
N PRO A 71 -1.20 21.45 -8.40
CA PRO A 71 -1.27 22.87 -8.67
C PRO A 71 -1.65 23.67 -7.43
N HIS A 72 -1.05 24.86 -7.30
CA HIS A 72 -1.41 25.78 -6.23
C HIS A 72 -2.90 26.19 -6.28
N SER A 73 -3.47 26.33 -7.47
CA SER A 73 -4.87 26.64 -7.66
C SER A 73 -5.55 25.63 -8.57
N ILE A 74 -6.75 25.19 -8.15
CA ILE A 74 -7.56 24.21 -8.87
C ILE A 74 -8.98 24.77 -8.94
N ASN A 75 -9.54 24.87 -10.15
CA ASN A 75 -10.92 25.32 -10.37
C ASN A 75 -11.81 24.16 -10.82
N PHE A 76 -13.04 24.18 -10.37
CA PHE A 76 -14.06 23.19 -10.69
C PHE A 76 -15.23 23.81 -11.45
N ASN A 77 -15.90 23.01 -12.28
CA ASN A 77 -17.17 23.38 -12.88
C ASN A 77 -18.33 23.09 -11.91
N ASP A 78 -19.55 23.45 -12.32
CA ASP A 78 -20.78 23.27 -11.54
C ASP A 78 -21.12 21.79 -11.27
N GLN A 79 -20.49 20.85 -11.98
CA GLN A 79 -20.62 19.41 -11.79
C GLN A 79 -19.54 18.85 -10.86
N GLY A 80 -18.64 19.69 -10.32
CA GLY A 80 -17.53 19.29 -9.46
C GLY A 80 -16.40 18.58 -10.19
N GLU A 81 -16.27 18.79 -11.50
CA GLU A 81 -15.20 18.29 -12.34
C GLU A 81 -14.10 19.34 -12.47
N LEU A 82 -12.87 18.89 -12.68
CA LEU A 82 -11.73 19.75 -12.90
C LEU A 82 -11.96 20.60 -14.17
N LYS A 83 -11.87 21.92 -14.04
CA LYS A 83 -12.09 22.87 -15.12
C LYS A 83 -10.78 23.53 -15.58
N SER A 84 -9.94 23.95 -14.65
CA SER A 84 -8.63 24.51 -14.93
C SER A 84 -7.69 24.36 -13.72
N ILE A 85 -6.41 24.43 -13.99
CA ILE A 85 -5.33 24.35 -13.00
C ILE A 85 -4.34 25.47 -13.24
N SER A 86 -3.63 25.92 -12.19
CA SER A 86 -2.48 26.81 -12.34
C SER A 86 -1.23 26.02 -12.79
N ASP A 87 -0.27 26.71 -13.40
CA ASP A 87 1.02 26.11 -13.74
C ASP A 87 1.93 25.99 -12.51
N ASP A 88 1.74 26.82 -11.49
CA ASP A 88 2.48 26.76 -10.24
C ASP A 88 2.12 25.48 -9.46
N GLN A 89 3.15 24.83 -8.92
CA GLN A 89 2.99 23.55 -8.21
C GLN A 89 3.36 23.71 -6.75
N THR A 90 2.53 23.13 -5.89
CA THR A 90 2.81 22.96 -4.44
C THR A 90 3.14 21.50 -4.16
N THR A 91 4.10 21.25 -3.28
CA THR A 91 4.43 19.90 -2.82
C THR A 91 4.21 19.81 -1.32
N GLU A 92 3.23 19.04 -0.94
CA GLU A 92 2.89 18.78 0.45
C GLU A 92 3.53 17.47 0.93
N THR A 93 4.07 17.47 2.15
CA THR A 93 4.67 16.28 2.77
C THR A 93 3.62 15.50 3.55
N VAL A 94 3.60 14.18 3.38
CA VAL A 94 2.75 13.28 4.17
C VAL A 94 3.26 13.21 5.61
N GLN A 95 2.43 13.64 6.54
CA GLN A 95 2.69 13.63 7.99
C GLN A 95 2.14 12.37 8.65
N ASP A 96 1.00 11.88 8.16
CA ASP A 96 0.35 10.68 8.67
C ASP A 96 -0.39 9.94 7.56
N ALA A 97 -0.48 8.63 7.71
CA ALA A 97 -1.17 7.74 6.77
C ALA A 97 -1.92 6.65 7.54
N GLN A 98 -3.21 6.49 7.27
CA GLN A 98 -4.06 5.50 7.92
C GLN A 98 -4.91 4.76 6.90
N VAL A 99 -4.92 3.43 6.94
CA VAL A 99 -5.84 2.61 6.14
C VAL A 99 -7.14 2.43 6.91
N ASN A 100 -8.26 2.74 6.26
CA ASN A 100 -9.60 2.57 6.78
C ASN A 100 -10.51 1.93 5.71
N PRO A 101 -11.78 1.58 6.02
CA PRO A 101 -12.69 0.96 5.05
C PRO A 101 -12.95 1.78 3.78
N ASN A 102 -12.71 3.10 3.81
CA ASN A 102 -12.89 3.99 2.66
C ASN A 102 -11.62 4.14 1.80
N GLY A 103 -10.50 3.53 2.22
CA GLY A 103 -9.20 3.60 1.56
C GLY A 103 -8.10 4.14 2.47
N LEU A 104 -7.05 4.67 1.87
CA LEU A 104 -5.92 5.29 2.54
C LEU A 104 -6.22 6.76 2.81
N LEU A 105 -6.27 7.16 4.08
CA LEU A 105 -6.31 8.55 4.49
C LEU A 105 -4.88 9.07 4.63
N LEU A 106 -4.54 10.11 3.87
CA LEU A 106 -3.28 10.83 3.96
C LEU A 106 -3.53 12.19 4.60
N THR A 107 -2.76 12.50 5.61
CA THR A 107 -2.69 13.84 6.21
C THR A 107 -1.40 14.48 5.75
N THR A 108 -1.49 15.63 5.10
CA THR A 108 -0.35 16.36 4.56
C THR A 108 -0.25 17.74 5.19
N LYS A 109 0.90 18.37 5.01
CA LYS A 109 1.14 19.74 5.44
C LYS A 109 1.63 20.58 4.27
N ASP A 110 0.94 21.68 4.02
CA ASP A 110 1.34 22.69 3.04
C ASP A 110 2.58 23.42 3.57
N PRO A 111 3.67 23.54 2.78
CA PRO A 111 4.89 24.18 3.23
C PRO A 111 4.76 25.71 3.39
N ASP A 112 3.88 26.34 2.61
CA ASP A 112 3.77 27.80 2.54
C ASP A 112 2.78 28.32 3.59
N THR A 113 1.59 27.72 3.67
CA THR A 113 0.52 28.15 4.58
C THR A 113 0.57 27.44 5.93
N GLN A 114 1.33 26.33 6.04
CA GLN A 114 1.37 25.44 7.22
C GLN A 114 0.03 24.77 7.53
N GLU A 115 -0.93 24.88 6.62
CA GLU A 115 -2.23 24.23 6.76
C GLU A 115 -2.13 22.71 6.61
N THR A 116 -3.04 22.04 7.28
CA THR A 116 -3.15 20.58 7.20
C THR A 116 -4.25 20.20 6.23
N ASN A 117 -3.88 19.47 5.18
CA ASN A 117 -4.81 18.93 4.21
C ASN A 117 -5.02 17.42 4.44
N ARG A 118 -6.16 16.92 3.99
CA ARG A 118 -6.49 15.50 4.08
C ARG A 118 -6.94 14.99 2.72
N PHE A 119 -6.33 13.90 2.31
CA PHE A 119 -6.67 13.22 1.07
C PHE A 119 -7.10 11.78 1.37
N THR A 120 -8.15 11.33 0.71
CA THR A 120 -8.53 9.91 0.75
C THR A 120 -8.23 9.30 -0.60
N MET A 121 -7.38 8.28 -0.63
CA MET A 121 -7.00 7.52 -1.82
C MET A 121 -7.60 6.12 -1.75
N LYS A 122 -8.36 5.74 -2.77
CA LYS A 122 -8.98 4.43 -2.89
C LYS A 122 -8.45 3.71 -4.12
N LEU A 123 -7.92 2.51 -3.94
CA LEU A 123 -7.54 1.66 -5.07
C LEU A 123 -8.79 1.19 -5.81
N THR A 124 -8.78 1.31 -7.12
CA THR A 124 -9.85 0.84 -8.03
C THR A 124 -9.39 -0.32 -8.91
N GLY A 125 -8.10 -0.65 -8.86
CA GLY A 125 -7.44 -1.76 -9.51
C GLY A 125 -5.95 -1.78 -9.15
N ASP A 126 -5.18 -2.72 -9.69
CA ASP A 126 -3.75 -2.91 -9.36
C ASP A 126 -2.89 -1.69 -9.71
N SER A 127 -3.26 -0.97 -10.77
CA SER A 127 -2.54 0.20 -11.27
C SER A 127 -3.40 1.45 -11.33
N THR A 128 -4.60 1.42 -10.75
CA THR A 128 -5.54 2.54 -10.76
C THR A 128 -6.04 2.88 -9.38
N ALA A 129 -6.23 4.16 -9.12
CA ALA A 129 -6.78 4.66 -7.88
C ALA A 129 -7.64 5.90 -8.13
N GLU A 130 -8.41 6.26 -7.14
CA GLU A 130 -9.10 7.55 -7.04
C GLU A 130 -8.60 8.27 -5.79
N ILE A 131 -8.38 9.58 -5.91
CA ILE A 131 -8.02 10.44 -4.80
C ILE A 131 -9.00 11.60 -4.71
N LYS A 132 -9.32 12.01 -3.49
CA LYS A 132 -10.13 13.21 -3.22
C LYS A 132 -9.57 13.95 -2.02
N MET A 133 -9.65 15.26 -2.03
CA MET A 133 -9.38 16.09 -0.86
C MET A 133 -10.58 16.01 0.10
N SER A 134 -10.33 15.65 1.35
CA SER A 134 -11.39 15.31 2.33
C SER A 134 -11.75 16.47 3.25
N ALA A 135 -10.94 17.51 3.33
CA ALA A 135 -11.03 18.57 4.35
C ALA A 135 -11.34 19.98 3.82
N MET A 136 -11.63 20.14 2.52
CA MET A 136 -12.11 21.44 2.09
C MET A 136 -13.48 21.72 2.73
N LYS A 137 -13.53 22.72 3.62
CA LYS A 137 -14.78 23.35 4.00
C LYS A 137 -15.30 24.09 2.77
N MET A 138 -16.05 23.38 1.95
CA MET A 138 -16.68 23.99 0.78
C MET A 138 -17.69 25.02 1.24
N PRO A 139 -17.68 26.23 0.68
CA PRO A 139 -18.75 27.20 0.90
C PRO A 139 -20.12 26.58 0.59
N PRO A 140 -21.18 26.98 1.29
CA PRO A 140 -22.54 26.53 0.97
C PRO A 140 -22.86 26.78 -0.50
N GLY A 141 -23.41 25.77 -1.19
CA GLY A 141 -23.78 25.88 -2.61
C GLY A 141 -22.71 25.43 -3.61
N MET A 142 -21.50 25.12 -3.16
CA MET A 142 -20.50 24.53 -4.07
C MET A 142 -20.81 23.06 -4.40
N PRO A 143 -20.57 22.63 -5.66
CA PRO A 143 -20.76 21.25 -6.07
C PRO A 143 -19.79 20.32 -5.32
N LYS A 144 -20.22 19.06 -5.11
CA LYS A 144 -19.32 18.04 -4.56
C LYS A 144 -18.22 17.75 -5.57
N ILE A 145 -16.96 17.97 -5.18
CA ILE A 145 -15.82 17.65 -6.01
C ILE A 145 -15.79 16.14 -6.27
N LYS A 146 -15.68 15.76 -7.56
CA LYS A 146 -15.52 14.38 -7.98
C LYS A 146 -14.12 13.87 -7.64
N PRO A 147 -13.96 12.59 -7.28
CA PRO A 147 -12.64 12.01 -7.11
C PRO A 147 -11.82 12.11 -8.41
N TRP A 148 -10.54 12.34 -8.25
CA TRP A 148 -9.59 12.39 -9.37
C TRP A 148 -9.02 11.00 -9.63
N LYS A 149 -8.96 10.61 -10.89
CA LYS A 149 -8.38 9.32 -11.28
C LYS A 149 -6.86 9.40 -11.28
N LEU A 150 -6.23 8.40 -10.70
CA LEU A 150 -4.78 8.22 -10.69
C LEU A 150 -4.41 6.91 -11.39
N THR A 151 -3.27 6.92 -12.05
CA THR A 151 -2.63 5.73 -12.61
C THR A 151 -1.27 5.56 -11.96
N ARG A 152 -0.91 4.33 -11.61
CA ARG A 152 0.42 4.03 -11.07
C ARG A 152 1.45 4.18 -12.18
N ALA A 153 2.46 5.01 -11.95
CA ALA A 153 3.58 5.13 -12.87
C ALA A 153 4.36 3.81 -12.87
N THR A 154 4.62 3.28 -14.05
CA THR A 154 5.51 2.12 -14.21
C THR A 154 6.90 2.53 -13.73
N ALA A 155 7.49 1.77 -12.81
CA ALA A 155 8.87 1.99 -12.40
C ALA A 155 9.76 1.91 -13.65
N VAL A 156 10.36 3.03 -14.02
CA VAL A 156 11.42 3.02 -15.04
C VAL A 156 12.60 2.29 -14.41
N PRO A 157 13.06 1.15 -14.98
CA PRO A 157 14.25 0.49 -14.46
C PRO A 157 15.40 1.49 -14.41
N PRO A 158 16.24 1.50 -13.36
CA PRO A 158 17.41 2.34 -13.33
C PRO A 158 18.23 2.05 -14.59
N ALA A 159 18.61 3.12 -15.31
CA ALA A 159 19.48 2.99 -16.47
C ALA A 159 20.74 2.23 -16.06
N ALA A 160 21.07 1.14 -16.78
CA ALA A 160 22.27 0.39 -16.51
C ALA A 160 23.48 1.35 -16.57
N PRO A 161 24.43 1.27 -15.62
CA PRO A 161 25.63 2.09 -15.65
C PRO A 161 26.38 1.81 -16.97
N ARG A 162 26.71 2.87 -17.71
CA ARG A 162 27.53 2.81 -18.93
C ARG A 162 28.99 2.68 -18.55
#